data_a8d722892d8aa6d7e11acc6a4b6d6b86
#
_entry.id   a8d722892d8aa6d7e11acc6a4b6d6b86
#
_cell.length_a   1.000
_cell.length_b   1.000
_cell.length_c   1.000
_cell.angle_alpha   90.00
_cell.angle_beta   90.00
_cell.angle_gamma   90.00
#
_symmetry.space_group_name_H-M   'P 1'
#
loop_
_entity.id
_entity.type
_entity.pdbx_description
1 polymer ?
#
loop_
_entity_poly.entity_id
_entity_poly.type
_entity_poly.pdbx_seq_one_letter_code
_entity_poly.pdbx_strand_id
1 'polypeptide(L)'
;MAKGKAKKADYAEFKFKGETFDCTGRVYPAKKNGNPFIYLTINDVITIQCHLVEGKKSSFIGWPSYKVGDEYKSSIYTDKELNDEMDSLIEVIEKALEDLED
;
A
#
# COMPACT_ATOMS: atom_id res chain seq x y z
N MET A 1 23.28 -10.72 18.13
CA MET A 1 23.15 -10.45 17.77
C MET A 1 23.02 -10.64 17.59
N ALA A 2 22.63 -10.87 17.33
CA ALA A 2 22.35 -10.91 16.81
C ALA A 2 22.02 -10.83 16.58
N LYS A 3 22.13 -10.72 16.58
CA LYS A 3 21.73 -10.51 16.08
C LYS A 3 21.37 -10.94 15.49
N GLY A 4 21.67 -11.33 15.51
CA GLY A 4 21.52 -11.61 14.75
C GLY A 4 20.65 -12.01 14.32
N LYS A 5 20.50 -12.59 14.41
CA LYS A 5 19.58 -12.71 13.87
C LYS A 5 18.82 -12.00 13.83
N ALA A 6 19.21 -11.85 13.01
CA ALA A 6 18.44 -10.66 12.99
C ALA A 6 16.96 -10.97 12.82
N LYS A 7 16.20 -10.39 13.68
CA LYS A 7 14.78 -10.54 13.57
C LYS A 7 14.28 -9.83 12.31
N LYS A 8 13.46 -10.48 11.51
CA LYS A 8 12.86 -9.83 10.36
C LYS A 8 11.99 -8.67 10.82
N ALA A 9 12.01 -7.60 10.07
CA ALA A 9 11.13 -6.48 10.36
C ALA A 9 9.68 -6.89 10.18
N ASP A 10 8.78 -6.27 10.92
CA ASP A 10 7.36 -6.55 10.82
C ASP A 10 6.74 -5.89 9.59
N TYR A 11 7.47 -5.04 8.91
CA TYR A 11 6.97 -4.29 7.77
C TYR A 11 8.12 -3.98 6.82
N ALA A 12 7.77 -3.63 5.59
CA ALA A 12 8.72 -3.16 4.61
C ALA A 12 8.48 -1.69 4.34
N GLU A 13 9.54 -0.96 4.08
CA GLU A 13 9.42 0.44 3.69
C GLU A 13 9.55 0.53 2.17
N PHE A 14 8.84 1.47 1.58
CA PHE A 14 8.91 1.68 0.15
C PHE A 14 8.96 3.17 -0.17
N LYS A 15 9.44 3.47 -1.36
CA LYS A 15 9.52 4.82 -1.85
C LYS A 15 9.19 4.81 -3.33
N PHE A 16 8.27 5.66 -3.72
CA PHE A 16 7.85 5.79 -5.11
C PHE A 16 7.97 7.25 -5.53
N LYS A 17 8.62 7.47 -6.66
CA LYS A 17 8.74 8.80 -7.22
C LYS A 17 8.05 8.82 -8.56
N GLY A 18 6.90 9.47 -8.62
CA GLY A 18 6.12 9.58 -9.85
C GLY A 18 6.27 10.93 -10.51
N GLU A 19 5.59 11.09 -11.61
CA GLU A 19 5.57 12.38 -12.31
C GLU A 19 4.60 13.35 -11.66
N THR A 20 3.50 12.82 -11.16
CA THR A 20 2.45 13.64 -10.55
C THR A 20 2.58 13.74 -9.04
N PHE A 21 3.04 12.66 -8.42
CA PHE A 21 3.14 12.63 -6.96
C PHE A 21 4.27 11.71 -6.51
N ASP A 22 4.75 11.95 -5.30
CA ASP A 22 5.72 11.08 -4.67
C ASP A 22 5.08 10.42 -3.48
N CYS A 23 5.45 9.17 -3.23
CA CYS A 23 4.94 8.43 -2.07
C CYS A 23 6.07 7.76 -1.32
N THR A 24 5.91 7.71 -0.02
CA THR A 24 6.72 6.85 0.83
C THR A 24 5.73 6.10 1.72
N GLY A 25 6.20 5.06 2.35
CA GLY A 25 5.32 4.40 3.28
C GLY A 25 5.85 3.10 3.80
N ARG A 26 4.96 2.41 4.49
CA ARG A 26 5.22 1.11 5.08
C ARG A 26 4.12 0.17 4.67
N VAL A 27 4.51 -1.05 4.33
CA VAL A 27 3.54 -2.09 4.03
C VAL A 27 3.75 -3.24 4.99
N TYR A 28 2.67 -3.68 5.61
CA TYR A 28 2.67 -4.78 6.57
C TYR A 28 2.10 -6.01 5.88
N PRO A 29 2.79 -7.15 5.97
CA PRO A 29 2.28 -8.37 5.33
C PRO A 29 0.88 -8.74 5.82
N ALA A 30 0.13 -9.39 4.96
CA ALA A 30 -1.20 -9.84 5.30
C ALA A 30 -1.15 -10.81 6.48
N LYS A 31 -2.10 -10.65 7.37
CA LYS A 31 -2.32 -11.61 8.43
C LYS A 31 -3.22 -12.71 7.86
N LYS A 32 -3.45 -13.72 8.67
CA LYS A 32 -4.09 -14.94 8.25
C LYS A 32 -5.28 -14.81 7.30
N ASN A 33 -6.13 -13.82 7.50
CA ASN A 33 -7.33 -13.65 6.68
C ASN A 33 -7.48 -12.24 6.17
N GLY A 34 -6.38 -11.53 6.00
CA GLY A 34 -6.46 -10.13 5.63
C GLY A 34 -5.65 -9.81 4.40
N ASN A 35 -5.69 -8.56 4.03
CA ASN A 35 -4.87 -8.01 2.97
C ASN A 35 -3.66 -7.28 3.58
N PRO A 36 -2.57 -7.16 2.83
CA PRO A 36 -1.46 -6.33 3.31
C PRO A 36 -1.96 -4.93 3.64
N PHE A 37 -1.43 -4.37 4.71
CA PHE A 37 -1.86 -3.08 5.22
C PHE A 37 -0.81 -2.04 4.88
N ILE A 38 -1.25 -0.88 4.42
CA ILE A 38 -0.34 0.16 3.93
C ILE A 38 -0.58 1.47 4.66
N TYR A 39 0.52 2.09 5.12
CA TYR A 39 0.51 3.49 5.50
C TYR A 39 1.17 4.23 4.34
N LEU A 40 0.40 4.98 3.61
CA LEU A 40 0.85 5.66 2.40
C LEU A 40 0.96 7.16 2.65
N THR A 41 2.15 7.72 2.50
CA THR A 41 2.36 9.15 2.66
C THR A 41 2.59 9.77 1.29
N ILE A 42 1.74 10.71 0.93
CA ILE A 42 1.76 11.36 -0.36
C ILE A 42 2.38 12.73 -0.23
N ASN A 43 3.41 13.00 -1.04
CA ASN A 43 4.11 14.29 -1.09
C ASN A 43 4.56 14.80 0.28
N ASP A 44 4.84 13.87 1.20
CA ASP A 44 5.30 14.15 2.56
C ASP A 44 4.32 14.98 3.40
N VAL A 45 3.06 15.08 2.97
CA VAL A 45 2.09 15.93 3.68
C VAL A 45 0.84 15.19 4.14
N ILE A 46 0.48 14.08 3.51
CA ILE A 46 -0.73 13.34 3.87
C ILE A 46 -0.40 11.87 4.02
N THR A 47 -0.80 11.28 5.13
CA THR A 47 -0.66 9.83 5.35
C THR A 47 -2.04 9.21 5.38
N ILE A 48 -2.22 8.16 4.59
CA ILE A 48 -3.49 7.46 4.45
C ILE A 48 -3.28 6.00 4.78
N GLN A 49 -4.19 5.43 5.55
CA GLN A 49 -4.21 4.00 5.81
C GLN A 49 -5.02 3.32 4.71
N CYS A 50 -4.44 2.35 4.06
CA CYS A 50 -5.14 1.63 3.00
C CYS A 50 -4.65 0.18 2.96
N HIS A 51 -5.16 -0.59 2.01
CA HIS A 51 -4.83 -2.01 1.88
C HIS A 51 -4.43 -2.31 0.45
N LEU A 52 -3.59 -3.32 0.29
CA LEU A 52 -3.30 -3.85 -1.03
C LEU A 52 -4.26 -5.02 -1.25
N VAL A 53 -5.16 -4.87 -2.21
CA VAL A 53 -6.18 -5.89 -2.49
C VAL A 53 -5.77 -6.65 -3.73
N GLU A 54 -5.74 -7.97 -3.63
CA GLU A 54 -5.42 -8.82 -4.78
C GLU A 54 -6.68 -9.11 -5.57
N GLY A 55 -6.77 -8.54 -6.75
CA GLY A 55 -7.88 -8.80 -7.65
C GLY A 55 -7.60 -10.01 -8.53
N LYS A 56 -8.55 -10.35 -9.37
CA LYS A 56 -8.41 -11.51 -10.25
C LYS A 56 -7.33 -11.31 -11.31
N LYS A 57 -7.17 -10.10 -11.79
CA LYS A 57 -6.20 -9.79 -12.84
C LYS A 57 -4.97 -9.07 -12.32
N SER A 58 -5.16 -8.21 -11.33
CA SER A 58 -4.07 -7.42 -10.79
C SER A 58 -4.45 -6.93 -9.41
N SER A 59 -3.45 -6.47 -8.67
CA SER A 59 -3.69 -5.88 -7.36
C SER A 59 -4.11 -4.43 -7.51
N PHE A 60 -4.80 -3.92 -6.51
CA PHE A 60 -5.18 -2.51 -6.48
C PHE A 60 -5.17 -2.02 -5.03
N ILE A 61 -5.19 -0.70 -4.89
CA ILE A 61 -5.21 -0.07 -3.56
C ILE A 61 -6.65 0.04 -3.08
N GLY A 62 -6.91 -0.55 -1.91
CA GLY A 62 -8.19 -0.42 -1.25
C GLY A 62 -8.17 0.79 -0.33
N TRP A 63 -8.75 1.88 -0.80
CA TRP A 63 -8.80 3.13 -0.04
C TRP A 63 -9.75 3.01 1.15
N PRO A 64 -9.59 3.85 2.18
CA PRO A 64 -10.55 3.89 3.28
C PRO A 64 -11.98 4.09 2.75
N SER A 65 -12.93 3.42 3.36
CA SER A 65 -14.31 3.50 2.92
C SER A 65 -15.24 3.60 4.12
N TYR A 66 -16.48 3.97 3.85
CA TYR A 66 -17.50 4.05 4.88
C TYR A 66 -18.79 3.43 4.36
N LYS A 67 -19.62 2.99 5.27
CA LYS A 67 -20.85 2.30 4.90
C LYS A 67 -22.05 3.25 4.95
N VAL A 68 -22.82 3.24 3.88
CA VAL A 68 -24.08 3.99 3.80
C VAL A 68 -25.16 2.99 3.39
N GLY A 69 -26.03 2.65 4.33
CA GLY A 69 -27.00 1.58 4.09
C GLY A 69 -26.29 0.26 3.87
N ASP A 70 -26.52 -0.37 2.74
CA ASP A 70 -25.88 -1.64 2.38
C ASP A 70 -24.68 -1.45 1.47
N GLU A 71 -24.31 -0.21 1.18
CA GLU A 71 -23.22 0.07 0.25
C GLU A 71 -21.99 0.63 0.95
N TYR A 72 -20.81 0.31 0.42
CA TYR A 72 -19.56 0.91 0.86
C TYR A 72 -19.14 1.97 -0.14
N LYS A 73 -18.76 3.14 0.36
CA LYS A 73 -18.31 4.24 -0.47
C LYS A 73 -16.89 4.62 -0.09
N SER A 74 -16.08 4.93 -1.08
CA SER A 74 -14.70 5.33 -0.83
C SER A 74 -14.65 6.71 -0.21
N SER A 75 -13.78 6.85 0.80
CA SER A 75 -13.52 8.16 1.40
C SER A 75 -12.56 8.99 0.58
N ILE A 76 -11.90 8.37 -0.40
CA ILE A 76 -10.86 8.99 -1.21
C ILE A 76 -11.21 8.82 -2.68
N TYR A 77 -11.13 9.90 -3.42
CA TYR A 77 -11.35 9.88 -4.86
C TYR A 77 -10.07 10.30 -5.55
N THR A 78 -9.68 9.56 -6.57
CA THR A 78 -8.45 9.84 -7.31
C THR A 78 -8.81 10.23 -8.73
N ASP A 79 -8.05 11.16 -9.29
CA ASP A 79 -8.29 11.55 -10.67
C ASP A 79 -7.38 10.76 -11.61
N LYS A 80 -7.54 11.05 -12.89
CA LYS A 80 -6.90 10.24 -13.92
C LYS A 80 -5.38 10.22 -13.83
N GLU A 81 -4.78 11.36 -13.57
CA GLU A 81 -3.32 11.43 -13.51
C GLU A 81 -2.77 10.53 -12.41
N LEU A 82 -3.42 10.51 -11.26
CA LEU A 82 -3.01 9.64 -10.18
C LEU A 82 -3.21 8.18 -10.56
N ASN A 83 -4.36 7.87 -11.15
CA ASN A 83 -4.68 6.50 -11.51
C ASN A 83 -3.71 5.93 -12.55
N ASP A 84 -3.22 6.77 -13.45
CA ASP A 84 -2.27 6.33 -14.46
C ASP A 84 -0.93 5.90 -13.86
N GLU A 85 -0.59 6.40 -12.67
CA GLU A 85 0.64 6.03 -12.00
C GLU A 85 0.46 4.95 -10.95
N MET A 86 -0.77 4.55 -10.66
CA MET A 86 -1.04 3.59 -9.59
C MET A 86 -0.42 2.23 -9.83
N ASP A 87 -0.40 1.76 -11.08
CA ASP A 87 0.18 0.46 -11.37
C ASP A 87 1.67 0.41 -10.99
N SER A 88 2.38 1.50 -11.28
CA SER A 88 3.80 1.58 -10.94
C SER A 88 4.01 1.63 -9.42
N LEU A 89 3.16 2.35 -8.72
CA LEU A 89 3.21 2.40 -7.26
C LEU A 89 2.97 1.01 -6.67
N ILE A 90 1.96 0.31 -7.18
CA ILE A 90 1.63 -1.03 -6.70
C ILE A 90 2.79 -1.98 -6.92
N GLU A 91 3.48 -1.91 -8.05
CA GLU A 91 4.66 -2.74 -8.30
C GLU A 91 5.74 -2.50 -7.25
N VAL A 92 5.97 -1.25 -6.88
CA VAL A 92 6.96 -0.91 -5.86
C VAL A 92 6.57 -1.53 -4.52
N ILE A 93 5.29 -1.45 -4.16
CA ILE A 93 4.80 -2.02 -2.91
C ILE A 93 4.93 -3.54 -2.92
N GLU A 94 4.54 -4.18 -4.01
CA GLU A 94 4.62 -5.63 -4.12
C GLU A 94 6.05 -6.12 -4.03
N LYS A 95 6.97 -5.41 -4.65
CA LYS A 95 8.38 -5.78 -4.57
C LYS A 95 8.91 -5.63 -3.15
N ALA A 96 8.51 -4.59 -2.44
CA ALA A 96 8.92 -4.41 -1.06
C ALA A 96 8.42 -5.58 -0.19
N LEU A 97 7.20 -6.03 -0.43
CA LEU A 97 6.67 -7.19 0.28
C LEU A 97 7.46 -8.46 -0.03
N GLU A 98 7.77 -8.69 -1.30
CA GLU A 98 8.56 -9.86 -1.69
C GLU A 98 9.92 -9.85 -0.99
N ASP A 99 10.58 -8.71 -0.98
CA ASP A 99 11.89 -8.58 -0.34
C ASP A 99 11.81 -8.84 1.15
N LEU A 100 10.71 -8.46 1.77
CA LEU A 100 10.52 -8.67 3.20
C LEU A 100 10.33 -10.16 3.51
N GLU A 101 9.62 -10.88 2.64
CA GLU A 101 9.33 -12.29 2.85
C GLU A 101 10.51 -13.20 2.52
N ASP A 102 11.44 -12.73 1.77
CA ASP A 102 12.69 -13.46 1.51
C ASP A 102 13.63 -13.34 2.72
#